data_43ec4c512e89c5f72e174a951e0f6034
#
_entry.id   43ec4c512e89c5f72e174a951e0f6034
#
_cell.length_a   1.000
_cell.length_b   1.000
_cell.length_c   1.000
_cell.angle_alpha   90.00
_cell.angle_beta   90.00
_cell.angle_gamma   90.00
#
_symmetry.space_group_name_H-M   'P 1'
#
loop_
_entity.id
_entity.type
_entity.pdbx_description
1 polymer ?
#
loop_
_entity_poly.entity_id
_entity_poly.type
_entity_poly.pdbx_seq_one_letter_code
_entity_poly.pdbx_strand_id
1 'polypeptide(L)'
;MPLLDVYGRTHELDAKSIDTIATRLEARRGSAKYIGMLQEYLGAIDLAAAQNILALGCGTGVEVREVLRTPDFRGRVTAIDISADLVERGKGLAEQEGVAGRIEWLVGDAQELRLSDGAFDLVLAHTLVSHVPDPKRVVERAARVARPGGTVVIFDGDYATMTFGVDRQMDEKIISGIIANPRVMRAMPRLLREVGLKLVDTRGWVLTEIGRADFFLGSLQSFPVLLPKAGVATPEEVQAFVVRQLQACEDGTFFAGYNFYAMIAERPLQ
;
A
#
# COMPACT_ATOMS: atom_id res chain seq x y z
N MET A 1 18.08 9.63 15.35
CA MET A 1 16.84 8.91 15.67
C MET A 1 16.71 7.76 14.69
N PRO A 2 16.32 6.54 15.10
CA PRO A 2 16.03 5.48 14.15
C PRO A 2 14.92 5.93 13.20
N LEU A 3 15.02 5.55 11.94
CA LEU A 3 14.00 5.81 10.92
C LEU A 3 12.81 4.88 11.17
N LEU A 4 11.94 5.22 12.12
CA LEU A 4 10.69 4.50 12.30
C LEU A 4 9.86 4.67 11.02
N ASP A 5 9.45 3.55 10.42
CA ASP A 5 8.74 3.46 9.15
C ASP A 5 9.55 3.92 7.91
N VAL A 6 10.35 3.00 7.39
CA VAL A 6 11.13 3.23 6.15
C VAL A 6 10.26 3.46 4.92
N TYR A 7 9.01 2.96 4.89
CA TYR A 7 8.08 3.16 3.77
C TYR A 7 7.48 4.57 3.76
N GLY A 8 7.23 5.17 4.93
CA GLY A 8 6.75 6.55 5.03
C GLY A 8 7.82 7.59 4.69
N ARG A 9 9.10 7.18 4.57
CA ARG A 9 10.25 8.06 4.33
C ARG A 9 11.08 7.63 3.11
N THR A 10 10.46 7.08 2.10
CA THR A 10 11.14 6.59 0.88
C THR A 10 11.96 7.66 0.18
N HIS A 11 11.57 8.93 0.25
CA HIS A 11 12.29 10.08 -0.32
C HIS A 11 13.63 10.41 0.38
N GLU A 12 13.91 9.79 1.53
CA GLU A 12 15.15 9.99 2.30
C GLU A 12 16.10 8.78 2.21
N LEU A 13 15.69 7.72 1.50
CA LEU A 13 16.44 6.47 1.45
C LEU A 13 17.49 6.47 0.34
N ASP A 14 18.53 5.67 0.53
CA ASP A 14 19.53 5.41 -0.49
C ASP A 14 19.00 4.50 -1.61
N ALA A 15 19.70 4.49 -2.74
CA ALA A 15 19.35 3.72 -3.93
C ALA A 15 19.11 2.23 -3.64
N LYS A 16 19.95 1.61 -2.80
CA LYS A 16 19.81 0.18 -2.44
C LYS A 16 18.50 -0.10 -1.73
N SER A 17 18.09 0.78 -0.82
CA SER A 17 16.83 0.65 -0.08
C SER A 17 15.63 0.86 -1.00
N ILE A 18 15.71 1.85 -1.90
CA ILE A 18 14.70 2.09 -2.93
C ILE A 18 14.57 0.89 -3.87
N ASP A 19 15.70 0.30 -4.32
CA ASP A 19 15.70 -0.94 -5.13
C ASP A 19 14.97 -2.08 -4.41
N THR A 20 15.28 -2.25 -3.13
CA THR A 20 14.67 -3.28 -2.30
C THR A 20 13.16 -3.07 -2.17
N ILE A 21 12.72 -1.82 -1.91
CA ILE A 21 11.30 -1.48 -1.80
C ILE A 21 10.59 -1.68 -3.13
N ALA A 22 11.14 -1.18 -4.24
CA ALA A 22 10.56 -1.34 -5.57
C ALA A 22 10.39 -2.82 -5.93
N THR A 23 11.44 -3.62 -5.72
CA THR A 23 11.39 -5.08 -5.95
C THR A 23 10.28 -5.74 -5.14
N ARG A 24 10.13 -5.37 -3.85
CA ARG A 24 9.07 -5.90 -3.00
C ARG A 24 7.67 -5.46 -3.46
N LEU A 25 7.50 -4.20 -3.88
CA LEU A 25 6.22 -3.71 -4.40
C LEU A 25 5.80 -4.50 -5.66
N GLU A 26 6.74 -4.71 -6.58
CA GLU A 26 6.46 -5.46 -7.81
C GLU A 26 6.23 -6.97 -7.54
N ALA A 27 6.93 -7.56 -6.56
CA ALA A 27 6.71 -8.95 -6.17
C ALA A 27 5.28 -9.22 -5.68
N ARG A 28 4.61 -8.21 -5.05
CA ARG A 28 3.20 -8.33 -4.64
C ARG A 28 2.27 -8.64 -5.81
N ARG A 29 2.61 -8.15 -6.99
CA ARG A 29 1.84 -8.39 -8.21
C ARG A 29 1.88 -9.84 -8.66
N GLY A 30 2.93 -10.58 -8.35
CA GLY A 30 3.03 -12.03 -8.58
C GLY A 30 2.11 -12.85 -7.68
N SER A 31 1.67 -12.31 -6.53
CA SER A 31 0.81 -13.02 -5.59
C SER A 31 -0.66 -12.96 -6.03
N ALA A 32 -1.20 -14.11 -6.45
CA ALA A 32 -2.61 -14.21 -6.84
C ALA A 32 -3.57 -13.79 -5.71
N LYS A 33 -3.21 -14.06 -4.44
CA LYS A 33 -4.00 -13.65 -3.27
C LYS A 33 -4.06 -12.12 -3.14
N TYR A 34 -2.91 -11.45 -3.27
CA TYR A 34 -2.84 -10.00 -3.14
C TYR A 34 -3.54 -9.27 -4.29
N ILE A 35 -3.29 -9.70 -5.53
CA ILE A 35 -3.97 -9.15 -6.71
C ILE A 35 -5.47 -9.46 -6.69
N GLY A 36 -5.86 -10.63 -6.18
CA GLY A 36 -7.28 -10.98 -5.99
C GLY A 36 -8.02 -10.00 -5.07
N MET A 37 -7.39 -9.55 -3.98
CA MET A 37 -7.98 -8.53 -3.10
C MET A 37 -8.18 -7.20 -3.84
N LEU A 38 -7.18 -6.77 -4.63
CA LEU A 38 -7.26 -5.56 -5.44
C LEU A 38 -8.41 -5.65 -6.47
N GLN A 39 -8.48 -6.74 -7.21
CA GLN A 39 -9.52 -6.98 -8.21
C GLN A 39 -10.91 -7.05 -7.58
N GLU A 40 -11.05 -7.67 -6.41
CA GLU A 40 -12.33 -7.80 -5.71
C GLU A 40 -12.89 -6.43 -5.27
N TYR A 41 -12.07 -5.56 -4.66
CA TYR A 41 -12.59 -4.24 -4.27
C TYR A 41 -12.77 -3.31 -5.48
N LEU A 42 -11.93 -3.41 -6.52
CA LEU A 42 -12.14 -2.66 -7.77
C LEU A 42 -13.43 -3.10 -8.48
N GLY A 43 -13.76 -4.39 -8.45
CA GLY A 43 -15.01 -4.92 -8.98
C GLY A 43 -16.27 -4.44 -8.24
N ALA A 44 -16.14 -3.88 -7.04
CA ALA A 44 -17.24 -3.26 -6.31
C ALA A 44 -17.46 -1.76 -6.69
N ILE A 45 -16.64 -1.22 -7.60
CA ILE A 45 -16.68 0.19 -8.02
C ILE A 45 -17.06 0.25 -9.49
N ASP A 46 -17.90 1.21 -9.86
CA ASP A 46 -18.21 1.47 -11.28
C ASP A 46 -17.03 2.21 -11.96
N LEU A 47 -16.01 1.44 -12.35
CA LEU A 47 -14.85 1.97 -13.07
C LEU A 47 -15.20 2.43 -14.49
N ALA A 48 -16.27 1.92 -15.09
CA ALA A 48 -16.70 2.34 -16.43
C ALA A 48 -17.18 3.81 -16.44
N ALA A 49 -17.79 4.26 -15.33
CA ALA A 49 -18.22 5.64 -15.18
C ALA A 49 -17.08 6.60 -14.79
N ALA A 50 -15.95 6.11 -14.30
CA ALA A 50 -14.83 6.92 -13.87
C ALA A 50 -14.01 7.42 -15.07
N GLN A 51 -13.70 8.73 -15.12
CA GLN A 51 -12.85 9.35 -16.13
C GLN A 51 -11.49 9.76 -15.53
N ASN A 52 -11.49 10.23 -14.28
CA ASN A 52 -10.31 10.74 -13.60
C ASN A 52 -10.14 10.03 -12.26
N ILE A 53 -9.09 9.25 -12.14
CA ILE A 53 -8.72 8.54 -10.92
C ILE A 53 -7.46 9.16 -10.33
N LEU A 54 -7.42 9.33 -9.01
CA LEU A 54 -6.22 9.70 -8.27
C LEU A 54 -5.73 8.51 -7.44
N ALA A 55 -4.48 8.13 -7.61
CA ALA A 55 -3.80 7.15 -6.76
C ALA A 55 -2.80 7.87 -5.83
N LEU A 56 -3.01 7.76 -4.52
CA LEU A 56 -2.20 8.37 -3.47
C LEU A 56 -1.19 7.37 -2.92
N GLY A 57 0.08 7.77 -2.81
CA GLY A 57 1.17 6.91 -2.36
C GLY A 57 1.38 5.73 -3.30
N CYS A 58 1.40 6.00 -4.61
CA CYS A 58 1.36 4.97 -5.64
C CYS A 58 2.64 4.10 -5.74
N GLY A 59 3.73 4.50 -5.10
CA GLY A 59 5.00 3.80 -5.19
C GLY A 59 5.43 3.61 -6.65
N THR A 60 5.62 2.34 -7.07
CA THR A 60 5.90 1.97 -8.46
C THR A 60 4.63 1.88 -9.32
N GLY A 61 3.44 2.10 -8.77
CA GLY A 61 2.16 2.11 -9.49
C GLY A 61 1.60 0.73 -9.82
N VAL A 62 1.75 -0.26 -8.96
CA VAL A 62 1.18 -1.61 -9.16
C VAL A 62 -0.34 -1.51 -9.32
N GLU A 63 -1.04 -0.86 -8.37
CA GLU A 63 -2.50 -0.67 -8.41
C GLU A 63 -2.94 0.21 -9.58
N VAL A 64 -2.13 1.20 -9.97
CA VAL A 64 -2.40 2.07 -11.13
C VAL A 64 -2.43 1.27 -12.42
N ARG A 65 -1.41 0.41 -12.62
CA ARG A 65 -1.34 -0.43 -13.82
C ARG A 65 -2.44 -1.51 -13.83
N GLU A 66 -2.85 -2.02 -12.66
CA GLU A 66 -3.98 -2.95 -12.58
C GLU A 66 -5.32 -2.27 -12.88
N VAL A 67 -5.56 -1.05 -12.38
CA VAL A 67 -6.74 -0.24 -12.76
C VAL A 67 -6.81 -0.05 -14.28
N LEU A 68 -5.69 0.31 -14.92
CA LEU A 68 -5.62 0.52 -16.37
C LEU A 68 -5.84 -0.74 -17.20
N ARG A 69 -5.68 -1.93 -16.62
CA ARG A 69 -5.97 -3.23 -17.24
C ARG A 69 -7.42 -3.66 -17.12
N THR A 70 -8.19 -3.00 -16.23
CA THR A 70 -9.62 -3.29 -16.10
C THR A 70 -10.31 -2.99 -17.43
N PRO A 71 -11.00 -3.97 -18.04
CA PRO A 71 -11.49 -3.86 -19.43
C PRO A 71 -12.43 -2.68 -19.67
N ASP A 72 -13.20 -2.28 -18.65
CA ASP A 72 -14.22 -1.24 -18.79
C ASP A 72 -13.70 0.16 -18.46
N PHE A 73 -12.53 0.29 -17.86
CA PHE A 73 -11.95 1.60 -17.54
C PHE A 73 -11.33 2.25 -18.79
N ARG A 74 -11.80 3.44 -19.16
CA ARG A 74 -11.32 4.24 -20.32
C ARG A 74 -10.67 5.57 -19.94
N GLY A 75 -10.75 5.94 -18.67
CA GLY A 75 -10.24 7.19 -18.11
C GLY A 75 -8.72 7.26 -18.00
N ARG A 76 -8.26 8.23 -17.22
CA ARG A 76 -6.85 8.51 -16.90
C ARG A 76 -6.62 8.37 -15.40
N VAL A 77 -5.37 8.12 -15.03
CA VAL A 77 -4.94 8.05 -13.62
C VAL A 77 -3.89 9.13 -13.37
N THR A 78 -4.10 9.96 -12.37
CA THR A 78 -3.03 10.76 -11.76
C THR A 78 -2.45 9.95 -10.60
N ALA A 79 -1.17 9.65 -10.65
CA ALA A 79 -0.45 8.83 -9.67
C ALA A 79 0.55 9.71 -8.91
N ILE A 80 0.44 9.80 -7.59
CA ILE A 80 1.30 10.63 -6.76
C ILE A 80 2.02 9.80 -5.70
N ASP A 81 3.33 10.01 -5.56
CA ASP A 81 4.16 9.45 -4.49
C ASP A 81 5.18 10.47 -4.02
N ILE A 82 5.60 10.37 -2.76
CA ILE A 82 6.59 11.25 -2.18
C ILE A 82 8.01 10.97 -2.71
N SER A 83 8.26 9.74 -3.18
CA SER A 83 9.55 9.30 -3.70
C SER A 83 9.67 9.52 -5.21
N ALA A 84 10.52 10.44 -5.63
CA ALA A 84 10.83 10.66 -7.03
C ALA A 84 11.40 9.39 -7.71
N ASP A 85 12.21 8.62 -6.99
CA ASP A 85 12.83 7.40 -7.50
C ASP A 85 11.80 6.29 -7.77
N LEU A 86 10.78 6.13 -6.89
CA LEU A 86 9.71 5.16 -7.11
C LEU A 86 8.81 5.59 -8.27
N VAL A 87 8.51 6.89 -8.37
CA VAL A 87 7.75 7.46 -9.49
C VAL A 87 8.47 7.19 -10.82
N GLU A 88 9.78 7.43 -10.88
CA GLU A 88 10.54 7.21 -12.11
C GLU A 88 10.57 5.74 -12.53
N ARG A 89 10.69 4.83 -11.56
CA ARG A 89 10.56 3.39 -11.82
C ARG A 89 9.17 3.01 -12.31
N GLY A 90 8.12 3.59 -11.69
CA GLY A 90 6.73 3.40 -12.12
C GLY A 90 6.50 3.83 -13.57
N LYS A 91 7.08 4.97 -13.99
CA LYS A 91 7.03 5.42 -15.39
C LYS A 91 7.64 4.39 -16.34
N GLY A 92 8.87 3.93 -16.06
CA GLY A 92 9.53 2.93 -16.90
C GLY A 92 8.75 1.62 -17.00
N LEU A 93 8.13 1.17 -15.90
CA LEU A 93 7.28 -0.03 -15.90
C LEU A 93 5.98 0.19 -16.72
N ALA A 94 5.37 1.37 -16.60
CA ALA A 94 4.17 1.71 -17.37
C ALA A 94 4.45 1.81 -18.88
N GLU A 95 5.63 2.29 -19.29
CA GLU A 95 6.10 2.29 -20.67
C GLU A 95 6.27 0.86 -21.21
N GLN A 96 6.95 0.00 -20.45
CA GLN A 96 7.13 -1.42 -20.82
C GLN A 96 5.79 -2.16 -20.99
N GLU A 97 4.78 -1.77 -20.22
CA GLU A 97 3.44 -2.36 -20.25
C GLU A 97 2.49 -1.67 -21.25
N GLY A 98 2.93 -0.61 -21.92
CA GLY A 98 2.16 0.11 -22.95
C GLY A 98 0.99 0.94 -22.40
N VAL A 99 0.99 1.29 -21.10
CA VAL A 99 -0.08 2.06 -20.44
C VAL A 99 0.30 3.48 -20.05
N ALA A 100 1.57 3.88 -20.28
CA ALA A 100 2.12 5.18 -19.85
C ALA A 100 1.29 6.40 -20.33
N GLY A 101 0.73 6.34 -21.54
CA GLY A 101 -0.06 7.44 -22.13
C GLY A 101 -1.34 7.77 -21.36
N ARG A 102 -1.76 6.98 -20.41
CA ARG A 102 -2.95 7.16 -19.57
C ARG A 102 -2.63 7.53 -18.12
N ILE A 103 -1.36 7.74 -17.78
CA ILE A 103 -0.92 8.04 -16.41
C ILE A 103 -0.24 9.41 -16.40
N GLU A 104 -0.68 10.27 -15.49
CA GLU A 104 0.05 11.46 -15.07
C GLU A 104 0.76 11.15 -13.76
N TRP A 105 2.11 11.24 -13.77
CA TRP A 105 2.92 10.96 -12.60
C TRP A 105 3.36 12.25 -11.92
N LEU A 106 3.12 12.34 -10.61
CA LEU A 106 3.47 13.49 -9.79
C LEU A 106 4.34 13.05 -8.61
N VAL A 107 5.31 13.88 -8.25
CA VAL A 107 6.04 13.75 -6.98
C VAL A 107 5.43 14.70 -5.97
N GLY A 108 4.99 14.17 -4.82
CA GLY A 108 4.35 14.99 -3.79
C GLY A 108 3.85 14.20 -2.60
N ASP A 109 3.59 14.92 -1.50
CA ASP A 109 3.04 14.35 -0.27
C ASP A 109 1.51 14.30 -0.34
N ALA A 110 0.94 13.12 -0.09
CA ALA A 110 -0.51 12.90 -0.03
C ALA A 110 -1.19 13.72 1.09
N GLN A 111 -0.44 14.17 2.09
CA GLN A 111 -0.93 15.06 3.15
C GLN A 111 -1.02 16.52 2.71
N GLU A 112 -0.32 16.92 1.63
CA GLU A 112 -0.18 18.30 1.15
C GLU A 112 -0.64 18.48 -0.31
N LEU A 113 -1.71 17.76 -0.72
CA LEU A 113 -2.18 17.76 -2.10
C LEU A 113 -2.52 19.18 -2.60
N ARG A 114 -1.85 19.59 -3.68
CA ARG A 114 -2.09 20.86 -4.40
C ARG A 114 -2.93 20.62 -5.68
N LEU A 115 -3.92 19.74 -5.56
CA LEU A 115 -4.85 19.40 -6.63
C LEU A 115 -6.18 20.10 -6.38
N SER A 116 -6.93 20.35 -7.45
CA SER A 116 -8.22 21.05 -7.39
C SER A 116 -9.26 20.24 -6.62
N ASP A 117 -10.15 20.94 -5.92
CA ASP A 117 -11.28 20.34 -5.21
C ASP A 117 -12.25 19.71 -6.21
N GLY A 118 -12.74 18.53 -5.89
CA GLY A 118 -13.75 17.85 -6.70
C GLY A 118 -13.30 17.42 -8.10
N ALA A 119 -12.00 17.22 -8.32
CA ALA A 119 -11.44 16.92 -9.63
C ALA A 119 -11.49 15.43 -10.02
N PHE A 120 -11.71 14.53 -9.07
CA PHE A 120 -11.58 13.08 -9.29
C PHE A 120 -12.88 12.33 -9.03
N ASP A 121 -13.19 11.37 -9.90
CA ASP A 121 -14.31 10.45 -9.75
C ASP A 121 -14.02 9.39 -8.67
N LEU A 122 -12.75 8.96 -8.61
CA LEU A 122 -12.26 7.96 -7.69
C LEU A 122 -10.90 8.39 -7.13
N VAL A 123 -10.73 8.27 -5.82
CA VAL A 123 -9.46 8.45 -5.12
C VAL A 123 -9.08 7.14 -4.44
N LEU A 124 -7.90 6.60 -4.73
CA LEU A 124 -7.36 5.37 -4.18
C LEU A 124 -6.20 5.69 -3.24
N ALA A 125 -6.25 5.22 -1.99
CA ALA A 125 -5.11 5.14 -1.09
C ALA A 125 -4.85 3.66 -0.80
N HIS A 126 -3.85 3.09 -1.46
CA HIS A 126 -3.54 1.66 -1.42
C HIS A 126 -2.24 1.41 -0.67
N THR A 127 -2.33 0.84 0.54
CA THR A 127 -1.21 0.63 1.48
C THR A 127 -0.39 1.91 1.76
N LEU A 128 -1.09 3.00 2.06
CA LEU A 128 -0.50 4.31 2.34
C LEU A 128 -0.74 4.77 3.77
N VAL A 129 -1.99 4.64 4.28
CA VAL A 129 -2.39 5.29 5.53
C VAL A 129 -1.69 4.72 6.77
N SER A 130 -1.18 3.51 6.69
CA SER A 130 -0.35 2.91 7.73
C SER A 130 1.06 3.52 7.83
N HIS A 131 1.53 4.23 6.78
CA HIS A 131 2.89 4.73 6.65
C HIS A 131 3.04 6.25 6.77
N VAL A 132 1.94 6.99 6.85
CA VAL A 132 1.99 8.46 6.93
C VAL A 132 1.97 8.95 8.37
N PRO A 133 2.59 10.12 8.70
CA PRO A 133 2.51 10.72 10.02
C PRO A 133 1.09 11.04 10.49
N ASP A 134 0.23 11.54 9.60
CA ASP A 134 -1.16 11.91 9.88
C ASP A 134 -2.14 11.27 8.88
N PRO A 135 -2.64 10.05 9.17
CA PRO A 135 -3.63 9.38 8.33
C PRO A 135 -4.92 10.17 8.13
N LYS A 136 -5.36 10.93 9.15
CA LYS A 136 -6.56 11.75 9.05
C LYS A 136 -6.39 12.82 7.96
N ARG A 137 -5.23 13.45 7.88
CA ARG A 137 -4.94 14.46 6.88
C ARG A 137 -4.98 13.91 5.46
N VAL A 138 -4.48 12.69 5.24
CA VAL A 138 -4.62 12.02 3.94
C VAL A 138 -6.08 11.82 3.56
N VAL A 139 -6.91 11.34 4.52
CA VAL A 139 -8.35 11.12 4.29
C VAL A 139 -9.09 12.45 4.03
N GLU A 140 -8.75 13.53 4.75
CA GLU A 140 -9.28 14.88 4.49
C GLU A 140 -8.95 15.36 3.07
N ARG A 141 -7.70 15.16 2.63
CA ARG A 141 -7.28 15.53 1.27
C ARG A 141 -7.97 14.70 0.22
N ALA A 142 -8.09 13.38 0.42
CA ALA A 142 -8.83 12.49 -0.46
C ALA A 142 -10.30 12.92 -0.60
N ALA A 143 -10.97 13.22 0.52
CA ALA A 143 -12.35 13.71 0.53
C ALA A 143 -12.51 15.04 -0.22
N ARG A 144 -11.55 15.97 -0.08
CA ARG A 144 -11.59 17.29 -0.74
C ARG A 144 -11.47 17.17 -2.26
N VAL A 145 -10.57 16.32 -2.76
CA VAL A 145 -10.30 16.21 -4.20
C VAL A 145 -11.26 15.28 -4.93
N ALA A 146 -11.92 14.34 -4.23
CA ALA A 146 -13.03 13.56 -4.79
C ALA A 146 -14.19 14.51 -5.12
N ARG A 147 -14.85 14.36 -6.28
CA ARG A 147 -16.05 15.18 -6.62
C ARG A 147 -17.24 14.81 -5.71
N PRO A 148 -18.26 15.67 -5.59
CA PRO A 148 -19.54 15.27 -4.99
C PRO A 148 -20.08 14.01 -5.71
N GLY A 149 -20.49 12.99 -4.96
CA GLY A 149 -20.82 11.66 -5.47
C GLY A 149 -19.64 10.83 -5.95
N GLY A 150 -18.41 11.30 -5.77
CA GLY A 150 -17.19 10.53 -6.08
C GLY A 150 -16.84 9.56 -4.97
N THR A 151 -16.03 8.57 -5.33
CA THR A 151 -15.64 7.45 -4.45
C THR A 151 -14.23 7.67 -3.88
N VAL A 152 -14.04 7.30 -2.61
CA VAL A 152 -12.74 7.23 -1.95
C VAL A 152 -12.56 5.81 -1.44
N VAL A 153 -11.45 5.16 -1.81
CA VAL A 153 -11.09 3.83 -1.34
C VAL A 153 -9.84 3.91 -0.50
N ILE A 154 -9.92 3.36 0.71
CA ILE A 154 -8.76 3.14 1.58
C ILE A 154 -8.57 1.63 1.71
N PHE A 155 -7.46 1.13 1.15
CA PHE A 155 -7.04 -0.27 1.29
C PHE A 155 -5.71 -0.32 2.04
N ASP A 156 -5.67 -1.04 3.16
CA ASP A 156 -4.43 -1.20 3.93
C ASP A 156 -4.48 -2.43 4.85
N GLY A 157 -3.33 -2.81 5.41
CA GLY A 157 -3.21 -3.87 6.40
C GLY A 157 -3.54 -3.41 7.83
N ASP A 158 -4.13 -4.30 8.62
CA ASP A 158 -4.08 -4.22 10.08
C ASP A 158 -2.79 -4.94 10.55
N TYR A 159 -1.69 -4.22 10.45
CA TYR A 159 -0.37 -4.77 10.72
C TYR A 159 -0.16 -5.20 12.18
N ALA A 160 -1.01 -4.75 13.10
CA ALA A 160 -1.01 -5.27 14.47
C ALA A 160 -1.46 -6.75 14.57
N THR A 161 -1.93 -7.34 13.46
CA THR A 161 -2.24 -8.77 13.34
C THR A 161 -1.14 -9.56 12.62
N MET A 162 -0.03 -8.91 12.22
CA MET A 162 1.07 -9.57 11.52
C MET A 162 1.80 -10.54 12.41
N THR A 163 2.09 -11.72 11.87
CA THR A 163 2.89 -12.73 12.53
C THR A 163 3.72 -13.55 11.55
N PHE A 164 4.89 -13.99 12.00
CA PHE A 164 5.77 -14.94 11.34
C PHE A 164 6.06 -16.13 12.31
N GLY A 165 5.19 -17.12 12.26
CA GLY A 165 5.28 -18.30 13.12
C GLY A 165 5.02 -18.00 14.60
N VAL A 166 5.97 -18.33 15.47
CA VAL A 166 5.83 -18.20 16.93
C VAL A 166 6.79 -17.17 17.54
N ASP A 167 7.57 -16.47 16.73
CA ASP A 167 8.57 -15.47 17.18
C ASP A 167 7.93 -14.10 17.41
N ARG A 168 7.11 -14.00 18.44
CA ARG A 168 6.40 -12.77 18.82
C ARG A 168 7.33 -11.57 18.97
N GLN A 169 8.53 -11.76 19.51
CA GLN A 169 9.47 -10.66 19.71
C GLN A 169 9.93 -10.08 18.38
N MET A 170 10.18 -10.92 17.38
CA MET A 170 10.53 -10.46 16.04
C MET A 170 9.34 -9.82 15.34
N ASP A 171 8.12 -10.35 15.50
CA ASP A 171 6.90 -9.71 14.97
C ASP A 171 6.75 -8.27 15.48
N GLU A 172 6.92 -8.05 16.79
CA GLU A 172 6.86 -6.72 17.40
C GLU A 172 7.95 -5.77 16.87
N LYS A 173 9.18 -6.28 16.68
CA LYS A 173 10.29 -5.52 16.06
C LYS A 173 9.96 -5.13 14.61
N ILE A 174 9.47 -6.08 13.81
CA ILE A 174 9.09 -5.84 12.41
C ILE A 174 8.00 -4.77 12.35
N ILE A 175 6.92 -4.92 13.09
CA ILE A 175 5.80 -3.99 13.08
C ILE A 175 6.27 -2.59 13.49
N SER A 176 7.03 -2.47 14.58
CA SER A 176 7.49 -1.16 15.08
C SER A 176 8.51 -0.49 14.16
N GLY A 177 9.26 -1.26 13.35
CA GLY A 177 10.31 -0.74 12.50
C GLY A 177 9.86 -0.27 11.12
N ILE A 178 8.76 -0.81 10.64
CA ILE A 178 8.32 -0.55 9.25
C ILE A 178 6.89 -0.03 9.12
N ILE A 179 6.14 0.13 10.23
CA ILE A 179 4.74 0.57 10.20
C ILE A 179 4.51 1.66 11.25
N ALA A 180 4.25 2.89 10.81
CA ALA A 180 3.96 4.03 11.70
C ALA A 180 2.61 3.85 12.44
N ASN A 181 1.58 3.38 11.72
CA ASN A 181 0.21 3.28 12.23
C ASN A 181 -0.35 1.86 12.07
N PRO A 182 0.14 0.85 12.83
CA PRO A 182 -0.19 -0.55 12.60
C PRO A 182 -1.67 -0.92 12.85
N ARG A 183 -2.45 -0.04 13.47
CA ARG A 183 -3.89 -0.21 13.76
C ARG A 183 -4.79 0.80 13.06
N VAL A 184 -4.30 1.55 12.08
CA VAL A 184 -5.04 2.65 11.45
C VAL A 184 -6.37 2.21 10.86
N MET A 185 -6.43 1.01 10.27
CA MET A 185 -7.66 0.50 9.67
C MET A 185 -8.80 0.29 10.67
N ARG A 186 -8.49 0.05 11.95
CA ARG A 186 -9.50 -0.02 13.03
C ARG A 186 -10.11 1.35 13.34
N ALA A 187 -9.39 2.44 13.12
CA ALA A 187 -9.87 3.80 13.30
C ALA A 187 -10.54 4.38 12.05
N MET A 188 -10.32 3.76 10.88
CA MET A 188 -10.72 4.31 9.59
C MET A 188 -12.22 4.60 9.44
N PRO A 189 -13.17 3.77 9.93
CA PRO A 189 -14.61 4.10 9.84
C PRO A 189 -14.96 5.42 10.55
N ARG A 190 -14.28 5.72 11.68
CA ARG A 190 -14.44 6.99 12.40
C ARG A 190 -13.83 8.14 11.61
N LEU A 191 -12.61 7.96 11.08
CA LEU A 191 -11.91 9.00 10.30
C LEU A 191 -12.71 9.39 9.05
N LEU A 192 -13.23 8.42 8.30
CA LEU A 192 -14.08 8.68 7.13
C LEU A 192 -15.30 9.51 7.49
N ARG A 193 -15.99 9.17 8.58
CA ARG A 193 -17.15 9.94 9.07
C ARG A 193 -16.78 11.35 9.51
N GLU A 194 -15.65 11.53 10.21
CA GLU A 194 -15.19 12.84 10.70
C GLU A 194 -14.88 13.80 9.55
N VAL A 195 -14.45 13.31 8.39
CA VAL A 195 -14.18 14.14 7.20
C VAL A 195 -15.39 14.27 6.27
N GLY A 196 -16.55 13.77 6.67
CA GLY A 196 -17.80 13.89 5.91
C GLY A 196 -17.99 12.86 4.80
N LEU A 197 -17.17 11.80 4.76
CA LEU A 197 -17.36 10.67 3.84
C LEU A 197 -18.36 9.66 4.42
N LYS A 198 -19.20 9.11 3.55
CA LYS A 198 -20.15 8.05 3.88
C LYS A 198 -19.56 6.69 3.49
N LEU A 199 -19.28 5.85 4.47
CA LEU A 199 -18.87 4.46 4.22
C LEU A 199 -20.03 3.69 3.54
N VAL A 200 -19.77 3.10 2.36
CA VAL A 200 -20.79 2.42 1.56
C VAL A 200 -20.54 0.92 1.40
N ASP A 201 -19.27 0.49 1.40
CA ASP A 201 -18.93 -0.93 1.37
C ASP A 201 -17.61 -1.20 2.11
N THR A 202 -17.46 -2.42 2.59
CA THR A 202 -16.25 -2.88 3.28
C THR A 202 -15.89 -4.29 2.86
N ARG A 203 -14.59 -4.55 2.72
CA ARG A 203 -14.04 -5.88 2.47
C ARG A 203 -12.97 -6.19 3.50
N GLY A 204 -12.81 -7.46 3.84
CA GLY A 204 -11.78 -7.92 4.74
C GLY A 204 -11.25 -9.28 4.33
N TRP A 205 -9.93 -9.42 4.40
CA TRP A 205 -9.23 -10.66 4.02
C TRP A 205 -8.18 -11.02 5.05
N VAL A 206 -7.97 -12.30 5.20
CA VAL A 206 -6.79 -12.85 5.90
C VAL A 206 -5.80 -13.30 4.84
N LEU A 207 -4.70 -12.59 4.70
CA LEU A 207 -3.58 -13.04 3.88
C LEU A 207 -2.72 -13.96 4.73
N THR A 208 -2.81 -15.26 4.49
CA THR A 208 -2.07 -16.28 5.24
C THR A 208 -1.35 -17.22 4.29
N GLU A 209 -0.10 -17.57 4.62
CA GLU A 209 0.70 -18.59 3.93
C GLU A 209 1.19 -19.61 4.93
N ILE A 210 1.02 -20.88 4.57
CA ILE A 210 1.35 -22.05 5.39
C ILE A 210 2.16 -23.01 4.53
N GLY A 211 3.25 -23.52 5.10
CA GLY A 211 4.17 -24.45 4.44
C GLY A 211 5.26 -23.78 3.64
N ARG A 212 4.94 -22.72 2.89
CA ARG A 212 5.92 -21.96 2.09
C ARG A 212 5.53 -20.50 1.96
N ALA A 213 6.52 -19.63 1.72
CA ALA A 213 6.32 -18.22 1.42
C ALA A 213 6.21 -18.02 -0.10
N ASP A 214 5.23 -17.19 -0.51
CA ASP A 214 5.07 -16.62 -1.85
C ASP A 214 5.04 -15.09 -1.73
N PHE A 215 3.93 -14.52 -1.25
CA PHE A 215 3.82 -13.09 -0.93
C PHE A 215 4.84 -12.65 0.14
N PHE A 216 5.00 -13.45 1.22
CA PHE A 216 5.91 -13.12 2.32
C PHE A 216 7.39 -13.30 1.95
N LEU A 217 7.71 -14.00 0.86
CA LEU A 217 9.09 -14.14 0.38
C LEU A 217 9.72 -12.77 0.10
N GLY A 218 8.99 -11.86 -0.56
CA GLY A 218 9.45 -10.49 -0.80
C GLY A 218 9.68 -9.70 0.49
N SER A 219 8.91 -9.99 1.55
CA SER A 219 9.15 -9.41 2.89
C SER A 219 10.43 -9.95 3.48
N LEU A 220 10.62 -11.27 3.51
CA LEU A 220 11.82 -11.91 4.04
C LEU A 220 13.08 -11.41 3.31
N GLN A 221 13.03 -11.23 2.00
CA GLN A 221 14.14 -10.72 1.20
C GLN A 221 14.46 -9.24 1.50
N SER A 222 13.47 -8.44 1.86
CA SER A 222 13.63 -7.01 2.16
C SER A 222 14.12 -6.73 3.58
N PHE A 223 13.81 -7.59 4.55
CA PHE A 223 14.11 -7.38 5.97
C PHE A 223 15.60 -7.16 6.27
N PRO A 224 16.57 -7.90 5.68
CA PRO A 224 17.99 -7.67 5.93
C PRO A 224 18.48 -6.26 5.58
N VAL A 225 17.77 -5.56 4.67
CA VAL A 225 18.09 -4.18 4.29
C VAL A 225 17.30 -3.18 5.16
N LEU A 226 16.01 -3.42 5.34
CA LEU A 226 15.10 -2.41 5.89
C LEU A 226 15.06 -2.39 7.43
N LEU A 227 15.09 -3.55 8.11
CA LEU A 227 14.96 -3.59 9.57
C LEU A 227 16.20 -3.04 10.31
N PRO A 228 17.44 -3.31 9.89
CA PRO A 228 18.60 -2.65 10.49
C PRO A 228 18.58 -1.13 10.29
N LYS A 229 18.08 -0.65 9.14
CA LYS A 229 17.91 0.79 8.85
C LYS A 229 16.89 1.44 9.76
N ALA A 230 15.81 0.74 10.06
CA ALA A 230 14.81 1.18 11.04
C ALA A 230 15.37 1.19 12.49
N GLY A 231 16.52 0.53 12.73
CA GLY A 231 17.17 0.51 14.03
C GLY A 231 16.48 -0.38 15.08
N VAL A 232 15.62 -1.31 14.64
CA VAL A 232 14.83 -2.17 15.55
C VAL A 232 15.44 -3.55 15.79
N ALA A 233 16.38 -3.95 14.94
CA ALA A 233 17.11 -5.20 15.05
C ALA A 233 18.51 -5.07 14.46
N THR A 234 19.48 -5.86 14.94
CA THR A 234 20.81 -5.90 14.32
C THR A 234 20.79 -6.69 13.02
N PRO A 235 21.75 -6.48 12.11
CA PRO A 235 21.87 -7.28 10.89
C PRO A 235 21.91 -8.80 11.18
N GLU A 236 22.61 -9.21 12.24
CA GLU A 236 22.75 -10.60 12.64
C GLU A 236 21.42 -11.20 13.13
N GLU A 237 20.66 -10.45 13.94
CA GLU A 237 19.33 -10.87 14.40
C GLU A 237 18.38 -11.07 13.21
N VAL A 238 18.36 -10.10 12.27
CA VAL A 238 17.51 -10.18 11.08
C VAL A 238 17.92 -11.33 10.18
N GLN A 239 19.22 -11.50 9.94
CA GLN A 239 19.73 -12.61 9.12
C GLN A 239 19.37 -13.97 9.73
N ALA A 240 19.57 -14.14 11.04
CA ALA A 240 19.21 -15.36 11.73
C ALA A 240 17.69 -15.64 11.65
N PHE A 241 16.86 -14.63 11.78
CA PHE A 241 15.41 -14.75 11.60
C PHE A 241 15.04 -15.18 10.18
N VAL A 242 15.57 -14.51 9.15
CA VAL A 242 15.27 -14.82 7.75
C VAL A 242 15.71 -16.26 7.41
N VAL A 243 16.90 -16.68 7.84
CA VAL A 243 17.38 -18.06 7.64
C VAL A 243 16.41 -19.07 8.24
N ARG A 244 15.94 -18.86 9.49
CA ARG A 244 14.94 -19.74 10.11
C ARG A 244 13.64 -19.81 9.32
N GLN A 245 13.15 -18.68 8.80
CA GLN A 245 11.91 -18.65 8.03
C GLN A 245 12.06 -19.35 6.66
N LEU A 246 13.21 -19.19 5.99
CA LEU A 246 13.50 -19.89 4.74
C LEU A 246 13.64 -21.40 4.96
N GLN A 247 14.31 -21.82 6.06
CA GLN A 247 14.37 -23.23 6.44
C GLN A 247 12.97 -23.80 6.72
N ALA A 248 12.10 -23.04 7.39
CA ALA A 248 10.72 -23.45 7.61
C ALA A 248 9.94 -23.60 6.28
N CYS A 249 10.26 -22.82 5.25
CA CYS A 249 9.71 -23.03 3.91
C CYS A 249 10.18 -24.35 3.28
N GLU A 250 11.46 -24.71 3.42
CA GLU A 250 12.02 -25.97 2.94
C GLU A 250 11.40 -27.17 3.68
N ASP A 251 11.20 -27.03 4.99
CA ASP A 251 10.62 -28.07 5.86
C ASP A 251 9.08 -28.16 5.73
N GLY A 252 8.44 -27.24 4.99
CA GLY A 252 6.98 -27.18 4.88
C GLY A 252 6.25 -26.73 6.16
N THR A 253 6.95 -26.06 7.07
CA THR A 253 6.44 -25.59 8.36
C THR A 253 6.31 -24.08 8.48
N PHE A 254 6.58 -23.34 7.41
CA PHE A 254 6.42 -21.90 7.36
C PHE A 254 5.00 -21.46 7.72
N PHE A 255 4.89 -20.36 8.48
CA PHE A 255 3.63 -19.73 8.78
C PHE A 255 3.82 -18.22 8.83
N ALA A 256 3.01 -17.48 8.05
CA ALA A 256 2.89 -16.03 8.19
C ALA A 256 1.49 -15.56 7.81
N GLY A 257 1.06 -14.44 8.38
CA GLY A 257 -0.24 -13.87 8.03
C GLY A 257 -0.52 -12.53 8.70
N TYR A 258 -1.43 -11.78 8.10
CA TYR A 258 -2.09 -10.61 8.68
C TYR A 258 -3.36 -10.25 7.91
N ASN A 259 -4.17 -9.37 8.49
CA ASN A 259 -5.45 -8.96 7.91
C ASN A 259 -5.29 -7.75 7.01
N PHE A 260 -6.03 -7.74 5.90
CA PHE A 260 -6.23 -6.57 5.03
C PHE A 260 -7.69 -6.14 5.03
N TYR A 261 -7.89 -4.85 4.83
CA TYR A 261 -9.22 -4.27 4.71
C TYR A 261 -9.27 -3.25 3.58
N ALA A 262 -10.39 -3.24 2.84
CA ALA A 262 -10.78 -2.14 1.96
C ALA A 262 -12.02 -1.46 2.52
N MET A 263 -12.01 -0.14 2.56
CA MET A 263 -13.16 0.68 2.90
C MET A 263 -13.48 1.57 1.74
N ILE A 264 -14.68 1.39 1.18
CA ILE A 264 -15.19 2.16 0.05
C ILE A 264 -16.17 3.18 0.62
N ALA A 265 -15.88 4.46 0.39
CA ALA A 265 -16.69 5.56 0.89
C ALA A 265 -17.04 6.51 -0.25
N GLU A 266 -18.17 7.20 -0.12
CA GLU A 266 -18.62 8.21 -1.07
C GLU A 266 -18.58 9.60 -0.45
N ARG A 267 -18.19 10.58 -1.25
CA ARG A 267 -18.39 11.98 -0.91
C ARG A 267 -19.87 12.32 -1.18
N PRO A 268 -20.65 12.72 -0.18
CA PRO A 268 -22.06 13.09 -0.38
C PRO A 268 -22.25 14.16 -1.45
N LEU A 269 -23.39 14.16 -2.13
CA LEU A 269 -23.73 15.18 -3.13
C LEU A 269 -23.88 16.56 -2.50
N GLN A 270 -24.26 16.60 -1.25
CA GLN A 270 -24.12 17.73 -0.28
C GLN A 270 -24.41 17.25 1.13
#